data_539d8d5d8e7a74e6380c0f8191b22b04
#
_entry.id   539d8d5d8e7a74e6380c0f8191b22b04
#
_cell.length_a   1.000
_cell.length_b   1.000
_cell.length_c   1.000
_cell.angle_alpha   90.00
_cell.angle_beta   90.00
_cell.angle_gamma   90.00
#
_symmetry.space_group_name_H-M   'P 1'
#
loop_
_entity.id
_entity.type
_entity.pdbx_description
1 polymer ?
#
loop_
_entity_poly.entity_id
_entity_poly.type
_entity_poly.pdbx_seq_one_letter_code
_entity_poly.pdbx_strand_id
1 'polypeptide(L)'
;SFVIDWNFLKKDPEMPKVVPAPVTLNNSTGVQLLTSGPTETWNNLSMVFLKAISSARKTIYIQTPYFLPTDALLSALQSAALAKVDVRIMMPEKTDSVLLHYASFSYITQCLKAGIKVYLYEPGMLHAKAMIIDDELVTAGSTNFDFRSFENNFECNLFIYDSCINR
;
A
#
# COMPACT_ATOMS: atom_id res chain seq x y z
N SER A 1 12.56 -13.62 -1.61
CA SER A 1 12.85 -12.98 -0.31
C SER A 1 12.82 -13.99 0.82
N PHE A 2 11.76 -14.76 1.07
CA PHE A 2 11.64 -15.69 2.21
C PHE A 2 12.87 -16.58 2.44
N VAL A 3 13.46 -17.18 1.38
CA VAL A 3 14.65 -18.03 1.49
C VAL A 3 15.88 -17.26 1.98
N ILE A 4 16.01 -16.00 1.55
CA ILE A 4 17.11 -15.12 1.97
C ILE A 4 16.98 -14.82 3.46
N ASP A 5 15.78 -14.44 3.89
CA ASP A 5 15.48 -14.08 5.29
C ASP A 5 15.61 -15.30 6.20
N TRP A 6 15.14 -16.46 5.72
CA TRP A 6 15.28 -17.73 6.43
C TRP A 6 16.75 -18.12 6.62
N ASN A 7 17.55 -17.99 5.57
CA ASN A 7 18.99 -18.31 5.65
C ASN A 7 19.77 -17.34 6.53
N PHE A 8 19.32 -16.08 6.61
CA PHE A 8 19.90 -15.08 7.52
C PHE A 8 19.65 -15.42 9.00
N LEU A 9 18.47 -15.97 9.32
CA LEU A 9 18.07 -16.29 10.70
C LEU A 9 18.54 -17.64 11.20
N LYS A 10 18.84 -18.59 10.31
CA LYS A 10 19.29 -19.94 10.67
C LYS A 10 20.79 -20.15 10.43
N LYS A 11 21.44 -20.74 11.44
CA LYS A 11 22.83 -21.17 11.34
C LYS A 11 23.03 -22.46 10.51
N ASP A 12 21.93 -23.15 10.16
CA ASP A 12 21.92 -24.38 9.36
C ASP A 12 20.88 -24.27 8.25
N PRO A 13 21.32 -24.12 6.98
CA PRO A 13 20.50 -23.60 5.91
C PRO A 13 19.79 -24.67 5.06
N GLU A 14 19.52 -25.87 5.53
CA GLU A 14 18.75 -26.83 4.74
C GLU A 14 17.26 -26.48 4.71
N MET A 15 16.91 -25.56 3.83
CA MET A 15 15.53 -25.44 3.38
C MET A 15 15.22 -26.50 2.34
N PRO A 16 14.05 -27.18 2.47
CA PRO A 16 13.56 -28.02 1.38
C PRO A 16 13.44 -27.18 0.10
N LYS A 17 14.00 -27.65 -1.00
CA LYS A 17 13.78 -27.04 -2.31
C LYS A 17 12.29 -27.16 -2.64
N VAL A 18 11.55 -26.10 -2.42
CA VAL A 18 10.16 -26.00 -2.88
C VAL A 18 10.22 -25.84 -4.40
N VAL A 19 9.93 -26.90 -5.12
CA VAL A 19 9.72 -26.83 -6.57
C VAL A 19 8.24 -26.50 -6.75
N PRO A 20 7.88 -25.33 -7.30
CA PRO A 20 6.49 -25.02 -7.59
C PRO A 20 5.92 -26.07 -8.55
N ALA A 21 4.76 -26.62 -8.22
CA ALA A 21 4.05 -27.48 -9.18
C ALA A 21 3.69 -26.63 -10.42
N PRO A 22 3.79 -27.20 -11.63
CA PRO A 22 3.35 -26.50 -12.82
C PRO A 22 1.86 -26.22 -12.72
N VAL A 23 1.48 -24.94 -12.79
CA VAL A 23 0.08 -24.51 -12.78
C VAL A 23 -0.30 -24.09 -14.19
N THR A 24 -1.36 -24.70 -14.73
CA THR A 24 -1.96 -24.25 -15.99
C THR A 24 -2.79 -23.00 -15.68
N LEU A 25 -2.32 -21.83 -16.08
CA LEU A 25 -3.06 -20.57 -15.90
C LEU A 25 -4.04 -20.43 -17.07
N ASN A 26 -5.32 -20.30 -16.74
CA ASN A 26 -6.38 -20.03 -17.73
C ASN A 26 -6.60 -18.53 -17.97
N ASN A 27 -5.97 -17.67 -17.17
CA ASN A 27 -6.08 -16.20 -17.23
C ASN A 27 -4.69 -15.57 -17.26
N SER A 28 -4.57 -14.45 -17.98
CA SER A 28 -3.35 -13.66 -18.12
C SER A 28 -3.37 -12.39 -17.27
N THR A 29 -3.69 -12.50 -15.98
CA THR A 29 -3.60 -11.36 -15.05
C THR A 29 -2.14 -11.04 -14.76
N GLY A 30 -1.73 -9.80 -15.03
CA GLY A 30 -0.40 -9.31 -14.68
C GLY A 30 -0.26 -9.16 -13.16
N VAL A 31 0.72 -9.83 -12.56
CA VAL A 31 1.01 -9.73 -11.12
C VAL A 31 2.47 -9.43 -10.91
N GLN A 32 2.75 -8.41 -10.08
CA GLN A 32 4.11 -8.04 -9.69
C GLN A 32 4.23 -8.07 -8.16
N LEU A 33 5.19 -8.85 -7.66
CA LEU A 33 5.55 -8.83 -6.24
C LEU A 33 6.70 -7.84 -6.04
N LEU A 34 6.51 -6.89 -5.15
CA LEU A 34 7.55 -5.94 -4.75
C LEU A 34 7.82 -6.06 -3.25
N THR A 35 9.10 -6.02 -2.92
CA THR A 35 9.59 -5.95 -1.54
C THR A 35 10.35 -4.65 -1.34
N SER A 36 10.41 -4.16 -0.13
CA SER A 36 11.31 -3.09 0.30
C SER A 36 11.86 -3.37 1.68
N GLY A 37 12.96 -2.74 2.01
CA GLY A 37 13.58 -2.84 3.32
C GLY A 37 14.57 -1.71 3.58
N PRO A 38 14.93 -1.47 4.84
CA PRO A 38 15.76 -0.32 5.24
C PRO A 38 17.21 -0.41 4.73
N THR A 39 17.63 -1.59 4.25
CA THR A 39 18.98 -1.83 3.72
C THR A 39 19.07 -1.68 2.19
N GLU A 40 17.95 -1.42 1.51
CA GLU A 40 17.94 -1.23 0.06
C GLU A 40 18.41 0.19 -0.30
N THR A 41 19.11 0.30 -1.44
CA THR A 41 19.60 1.61 -1.94
C THR A 41 18.45 2.53 -2.34
N TRP A 42 17.35 1.95 -2.81
CA TRP A 42 16.16 2.67 -3.27
C TRP A 42 14.92 2.19 -2.53
N ASN A 43 14.08 3.12 -2.15
CA ASN A 43 12.78 2.79 -1.58
C ASN A 43 11.80 2.40 -2.70
N ASN A 44 11.90 1.15 -3.15
CA ASN A 44 11.17 0.65 -4.32
C ASN A 44 9.65 0.79 -4.17
N LEU A 45 9.09 0.44 -3.00
CA LEU A 45 7.65 0.56 -2.77
C LEU A 45 7.18 2.01 -2.81
N SER A 46 7.87 2.93 -2.14
CA SER A 46 7.53 4.34 -2.18
C SER A 46 7.50 4.89 -3.61
N MET A 47 8.50 4.54 -4.41
CA MET A 47 8.61 4.99 -5.81
C MET A 47 7.48 4.44 -6.68
N VAL A 48 7.11 3.16 -6.50
CA VAL A 48 6.04 2.54 -7.27
C VAL A 48 4.67 3.09 -6.84
N PHE A 49 4.43 3.28 -5.54
CA PHE A 49 3.20 3.93 -5.05
C PHE A 49 3.09 5.37 -5.58
N LEU A 50 4.18 6.14 -5.53
CA LEU A 50 4.21 7.50 -6.06
C LEU A 50 3.88 7.52 -7.57
N LYS A 51 4.49 6.61 -8.33
CA LYS A 51 4.22 6.48 -9.77
C LYS A 51 2.77 6.08 -10.04
N ALA A 52 2.24 5.11 -9.31
CA ALA A 52 0.86 4.64 -9.44
C ALA A 52 -0.14 5.78 -9.17
N ILE A 53 0.00 6.49 -8.03
CA ILE A 53 -0.84 7.64 -7.66
C ILE A 53 -0.76 8.75 -8.72
N SER A 54 0.45 9.09 -9.18
CA SER A 54 0.66 10.14 -10.18
C SER A 54 0.13 9.78 -11.58
N SER A 55 -0.11 8.50 -11.87
CA SER A 55 -0.68 8.06 -13.14
C SER A 55 -2.21 7.94 -13.13
N ALA A 56 -2.85 8.05 -11.97
CA ALA A 56 -4.29 7.96 -11.82
C ALA A 56 -5.04 9.04 -12.62
N ARG A 57 -6.15 8.65 -13.24
CA ARG A 57 -6.97 9.52 -14.08
C ARG A 57 -8.41 9.70 -13.62
N LYS A 58 -8.94 8.72 -12.87
CA LYS A 58 -10.35 8.69 -12.44
C LYS A 58 -10.50 8.54 -10.93
N THR A 59 -9.89 7.51 -10.36
CA THR A 59 -10.12 7.10 -8.97
C THR A 59 -8.85 6.63 -8.27
N ILE A 60 -8.73 6.96 -6.99
CA ILE A 60 -7.76 6.37 -6.07
C ILE A 60 -8.49 6.03 -4.78
N TYR A 61 -8.61 4.75 -4.45
CA TYR A 61 -9.24 4.28 -3.21
C TYR A 61 -8.20 3.58 -2.35
N ILE A 62 -8.04 4.05 -1.12
CA ILE A 62 -7.03 3.55 -0.17
C ILE A 62 -7.72 3.03 1.08
N GLN A 63 -7.32 1.83 1.54
CA GLN A 63 -7.62 1.30 2.86
C GLN A 63 -6.32 1.10 3.64
N THR A 64 -6.23 1.68 4.83
CA THR A 64 -5.03 1.58 5.66
C THR A 64 -5.38 1.74 7.13
N PRO A 65 -4.72 0.98 8.05
CA PRO A 65 -4.93 1.15 9.49
C PRO A 65 -4.36 2.47 10.02
N TYR A 66 -3.29 2.95 9.41
CA TYR A 66 -2.61 4.20 9.77
C TYR A 66 -2.37 5.04 8.53
N PHE A 67 -2.63 6.34 8.63
CA PHE A 67 -2.43 7.29 7.54
C PHE A 67 -1.48 8.41 8.00
N LEU A 68 -0.20 8.19 7.79
CA LEU A 68 0.91 9.09 8.11
C LEU A 68 1.88 9.13 6.91
N PRO A 69 1.41 9.57 5.74
CA PRO A 69 2.17 9.48 4.50
C PRO A 69 3.46 10.30 4.55
N THR A 70 4.42 9.93 3.70
CA THR A 70 5.54 10.81 3.38
C THR A 70 5.05 12.05 2.64
N ASP A 71 5.81 13.14 2.68
CA ASP A 71 5.44 14.40 2.00
C ASP A 71 5.22 14.21 0.50
N ALA A 72 6.02 13.35 -0.13
CA ALA A 72 5.89 13.04 -1.55
C ALA A 72 4.56 12.36 -1.88
N LEU A 73 4.16 11.35 -1.10
CA LEU A 73 2.90 10.63 -1.30
C LEU A 73 1.68 11.51 -0.97
N LEU A 74 1.76 12.30 0.09
CA LEU A 74 0.70 13.27 0.42
C LEU A 74 0.51 14.28 -0.71
N SER A 75 1.59 14.87 -1.20
CA SER A 75 1.56 15.84 -2.30
C SER A 75 1.01 15.22 -3.59
N ALA A 76 1.35 13.98 -3.88
CA ALA A 76 0.81 13.26 -5.04
C ALA A 76 -0.70 13.04 -4.93
N LEU A 77 -1.21 12.62 -3.76
CA LEU A 77 -2.65 12.45 -3.51
C LEU A 77 -3.41 13.78 -3.62
N GLN A 78 -2.86 14.86 -3.04
CA GLN A 78 -3.43 16.19 -3.13
C GLN A 78 -3.47 16.68 -4.58
N SER A 79 -2.38 16.50 -5.34
CA SER A 79 -2.31 16.86 -6.76
C SER A 79 -3.34 16.11 -7.58
N ALA A 80 -3.51 14.80 -7.36
CA ALA A 80 -4.52 14.00 -8.01
C ALA A 80 -5.95 14.50 -7.71
N ALA A 81 -6.26 14.79 -6.43
CA ALA A 81 -7.57 15.33 -6.04
C ALA A 81 -7.85 16.70 -6.64
N LEU A 82 -6.86 17.60 -6.66
CA LEU A 82 -6.96 18.91 -7.30
C LEU A 82 -7.16 18.79 -8.83
N ALA A 83 -6.57 17.77 -9.44
CA ALA A 83 -6.80 17.41 -10.85
C ALA A 83 -8.15 16.70 -11.10
N LYS A 84 -9.04 16.62 -10.08
CA LYS A 84 -10.38 16.03 -10.14
C LYS A 84 -10.43 14.50 -10.20
N VAL A 85 -9.36 13.82 -9.82
CA VAL A 85 -9.40 12.38 -9.51
C VAL A 85 -10.21 12.19 -8.23
N ASP A 86 -11.12 11.22 -8.19
CA ASP A 86 -11.90 10.88 -6.98
C ASP A 86 -11.02 10.10 -6.01
N VAL A 87 -10.40 10.81 -5.08
CA VAL A 87 -9.51 10.23 -4.06
C VAL A 87 -10.29 9.96 -2.79
N ARG A 88 -10.31 8.69 -2.36
CA ARG A 88 -10.98 8.25 -1.13
C ARG A 88 -10.02 7.48 -0.24
N ILE A 89 -10.03 7.80 1.05
CA ILE A 89 -9.22 7.12 2.06
C ILE A 89 -10.16 6.56 3.11
N MET A 90 -10.04 5.28 3.41
CA MET A 90 -10.73 4.62 4.51
C MET A 90 -9.73 4.17 5.56
N MET A 91 -9.98 4.52 6.81
CA MET A 91 -9.19 4.16 7.97
C MET A 91 -10.10 3.81 9.15
N PRO A 92 -9.64 3.07 10.16
CA PRO A 92 -10.47 2.76 11.32
C PRO A 92 -10.78 4.03 12.12
N GLU A 93 -12.01 4.12 12.65
CA GLU A 93 -12.37 5.16 13.61
C GLU A 93 -11.56 5.02 14.90
N LYS A 94 -11.43 3.77 15.39
CA LYS A 94 -10.65 3.45 16.58
C LYS A 94 -9.39 2.69 16.19
N THR A 95 -8.24 3.22 16.57
CA THR A 95 -6.94 2.58 16.38
C THR A 95 -6.43 2.01 17.70
N ASP A 96 -5.50 1.08 17.65
CA ASP A 96 -4.79 0.51 18.80
C ASP A 96 -3.79 1.48 19.44
N SER A 97 -3.48 2.61 18.78
CA SER A 97 -2.55 3.64 19.25
C SER A 97 -3.19 5.02 19.23
N VAL A 98 -3.44 5.56 20.42
CA VAL A 98 -4.00 6.91 20.62
C VAL A 98 -3.11 7.98 19.97
N LEU A 99 -1.79 7.83 20.08
CA LEU A 99 -0.83 8.77 19.50
C LEU A 99 -0.91 8.80 17.97
N LEU A 100 -0.93 7.63 17.32
CA LEU A 100 -1.04 7.52 15.86
C LEU A 100 -2.40 8.04 15.36
N HIS A 101 -3.45 7.83 16.14
CA HIS A 101 -4.77 8.38 15.85
C HIS A 101 -4.72 9.91 15.71
N TYR A 102 -4.24 10.61 16.75
CA TYR A 102 -4.14 12.07 16.71
C TYR A 102 -3.17 12.59 15.65
N ALA A 103 -2.04 11.90 15.42
CA ALA A 103 -1.11 12.27 14.37
C ALA A 103 -1.76 12.20 12.98
N SER A 104 -2.59 11.19 12.71
CA SER A 104 -3.32 11.05 11.44
C SER A 104 -4.28 12.21 11.17
N PHE A 105 -4.89 12.83 12.20
CA PHE A 105 -5.81 13.95 12.00
C PHE A 105 -5.16 15.18 11.37
N SER A 106 -3.87 15.42 11.61
CA SER A 106 -3.13 16.48 10.97
C SER A 106 -3.09 16.29 9.45
N TYR A 107 -2.84 15.08 8.99
CA TYR A 107 -2.83 14.71 7.57
C TYR A 107 -4.24 14.72 6.96
N ILE A 108 -5.23 14.21 7.70
CA ILE A 108 -6.64 14.22 7.28
C ILE A 108 -7.09 15.67 6.98
N THR A 109 -6.76 16.63 7.83
CA THR A 109 -7.11 18.03 7.62
C THR A 109 -6.54 18.56 6.30
N GLN A 110 -5.31 18.19 5.96
CA GLN A 110 -4.69 18.56 4.69
C GLN A 110 -5.35 17.87 3.49
N CYS A 111 -5.72 16.60 3.64
CA CYS A 111 -6.46 15.84 2.63
C CYS A 111 -7.82 16.47 2.32
N LEU A 112 -8.60 16.78 3.34
CA LEU A 112 -9.93 17.41 3.20
C LEU A 112 -9.85 18.77 2.48
N LYS A 113 -8.82 19.59 2.78
CA LYS A 113 -8.59 20.87 2.09
C LYS A 113 -8.31 20.69 0.59
N ALA A 114 -7.70 19.58 0.19
CA ALA A 114 -7.45 19.26 -1.22
C ALA A 114 -8.66 18.62 -1.93
N GLY A 115 -9.75 18.32 -1.20
CA GLY A 115 -10.94 17.66 -1.73
C GLY A 115 -10.90 16.13 -1.67
N ILE A 116 -9.95 15.53 -0.97
CA ILE A 116 -9.89 14.09 -0.70
C ILE A 116 -10.99 13.73 0.28
N LYS A 117 -11.73 12.65 0.02
CA LYS A 117 -12.78 12.14 0.90
C LYS A 117 -12.19 11.14 1.89
N VAL A 118 -12.44 11.35 3.17
CA VAL A 118 -11.95 10.45 4.23
C VAL A 118 -13.14 9.79 4.92
N TYR A 119 -13.09 8.47 5.06
CA TYR A 119 -14.12 7.63 5.67
C TYR A 119 -13.55 6.94 6.90
N LEU A 120 -14.30 6.94 7.99
CA LEU A 120 -13.95 6.25 9.22
C LEU A 120 -14.75 4.95 9.31
N TYR A 121 -14.07 3.84 9.45
CA TYR A 121 -14.67 2.52 9.58
C TYR A 121 -15.00 2.24 11.06
N GLU A 122 -16.29 2.22 11.39
CA GLU A 122 -16.79 2.10 12.77
C GLU A 122 -16.83 0.67 13.33
N PRO A 123 -17.14 -0.39 12.53
CA PRO A 123 -17.41 -1.72 13.09
C PRO A 123 -16.23 -2.41 13.79
N GLY A 124 -15.04 -1.81 13.77
CA GLY A 124 -13.86 -2.37 14.44
C GLY A 124 -12.54 -1.88 13.86
N MET A 125 -11.46 -2.61 14.14
CA MET A 125 -10.14 -2.29 13.62
C MET A 125 -10.01 -2.72 12.14
N LEU A 126 -10.08 -1.76 11.23
CA LEU A 126 -9.73 -1.99 9.83
C LEU A 126 -8.21 -2.13 9.70
N HIS A 127 -7.71 -3.33 9.39
CA HIS A 127 -6.27 -3.58 9.25
C HIS A 127 -5.84 -3.93 7.82
N ALA A 128 -6.72 -3.66 6.84
CA ALA A 128 -6.39 -3.80 5.42
C ALA A 128 -5.33 -2.77 4.99
N LYS A 129 -4.47 -3.16 4.06
CA LYS A 129 -3.52 -2.30 3.37
C LYS A 129 -3.68 -2.56 1.89
N ALA A 130 -4.56 -1.79 1.28
CA ALA A 130 -4.93 -1.94 -0.12
C ALA A 130 -5.10 -0.58 -0.78
N MET A 131 -4.79 -0.51 -2.06
CA MET A 131 -5.08 0.65 -2.90
C MET A 131 -5.60 0.17 -4.25
N ILE A 132 -6.63 0.84 -4.75
CA ILE A 132 -7.20 0.61 -6.08
C ILE A 132 -7.07 1.90 -6.88
N ILE A 133 -6.62 1.80 -8.12
CA ILE A 133 -6.47 2.93 -9.03
C ILE A 133 -7.17 2.60 -10.35
N ASP A 134 -8.09 3.47 -10.76
CA ASP A 134 -8.74 3.51 -12.08
C ASP A 134 -9.40 2.20 -12.53
N ASP A 135 -9.80 1.31 -11.61
CA ASP A 135 -10.26 -0.05 -11.90
C ASP A 135 -9.26 -0.90 -12.72
N GLU A 136 -7.99 -0.52 -12.77
CA GLU A 136 -6.94 -1.17 -13.55
C GLU A 136 -5.83 -1.76 -12.67
N LEU A 137 -5.56 -1.15 -11.52
CA LEU A 137 -4.50 -1.54 -10.60
C LEU A 137 -5.03 -1.75 -9.20
N VAL A 138 -4.77 -2.91 -8.63
CA VAL A 138 -4.91 -3.17 -7.19
C VAL A 138 -3.56 -3.44 -6.57
N THR A 139 -3.28 -2.85 -5.42
CA THR A 139 -2.17 -3.30 -4.57
C THR A 139 -2.68 -3.72 -3.21
N ALA A 140 -2.16 -4.84 -2.71
CA ALA A 140 -2.44 -5.34 -1.37
C ALA A 140 -1.17 -5.99 -0.78
N GLY A 141 -0.96 -5.81 0.52
CA GLY A 141 0.22 -6.37 1.18
C GLY A 141 0.38 -5.97 2.63
N SER A 142 1.62 -5.88 3.07
CA SER A 142 1.96 -5.53 4.46
C SER A 142 2.11 -4.02 4.69
N THR A 143 2.31 -3.22 3.64
CA THR A 143 2.67 -1.80 3.71
C THR A 143 1.50 -0.93 4.16
N ASN A 144 1.57 -0.38 5.37
CA ASN A 144 0.67 0.69 5.78
C ASN A 144 0.94 1.96 4.97
N PHE A 145 -0.04 2.85 4.89
CA PHE A 145 0.15 4.16 4.26
C PHE A 145 0.81 5.14 5.26
N ASP A 146 1.97 4.73 5.80
CA ASP A 146 2.76 5.49 6.76
C ASP A 146 4.26 5.51 6.39
N PHE A 147 4.97 6.55 6.86
CA PHE A 147 6.39 6.76 6.56
C PHE A 147 7.27 5.60 7.04
N ARG A 148 6.92 4.92 8.14
CA ARG A 148 7.69 3.79 8.66
C ARG A 148 7.65 2.61 7.72
N SER A 149 6.47 2.29 7.18
CA SER A 149 6.31 1.21 6.21
C SER A 149 7.05 1.52 4.91
N PHE A 150 7.06 2.77 4.48
CA PHE A 150 7.76 3.14 3.25
C PHE A 150 9.27 3.29 3.40
N GLU A 151 9.80 3.63 4.55
CA GLU A 151 11.21 4.01 4.71
C GLU A 151 12.02 3.08 5.61
N ASN A 152 11.38 2.43 6.60
CA ASN A 152 12.10 1.77 7.69
C ASN A 152 11.79 0.29 7.88
N ASN A 153 10.68 -0.20 7.35
CA ASN A 153 10.26 -1.58 7.54
C ASN A 153 10.65 -2.47 6.35
N PHE A 154 10.76 -3.77 6.61
CA PHE A 154 10.66 -4.77 5.54
C PHE A 154 9.20 -4.96 5.19
N GLU A 155 8.86 -4.69 3.94
CA GLU A 155 7.48 -4.74 3.45
C GLU A 155 7.40 -5.55 2.15
N CYS A 156 6.21 -6.09 1.89
CA CYS A 156 5.93 -6.88 0.70
C CYS A 156 4.51 -6.58 0.19
N ASN A 157 4.40 -6.16 -1.07
CA ASN A 157 3.12 -5.87 -1.70
C ASN A 157 2.99 -6.56 -3.05
N LEU A 158 1.79 -7.05 -3.34
CA LEU A 158 1.36 -7.46 -4.66
C LEU A 158 0.77 -6.27 -5.40
N PHE A 159 1.13 -6.12 -6.67
CA PHE A 159 0.50 -5.22 -7.63
C PHE A 159 -0.15 -6.09 -8.69
N ILE A 160 -1.47 -5.95 -8.86
CA ILE A 160 -2.31 -6.77 -9.73
C ILE A 160 -2.91 -5.85 -10.79
N TYR A 161 -2.63 -6.15 -12.05
CA TYR A 161 -3.06 -5.38 -13.21
C TYR A 161 -4.18 -6.13 -13.92
N ASP A 162 -5.42 -5.91 -13.51
CA ASP A 162 -6.60 -6.58 -14.09
C ASP A 162 -7.89 -5.80 -13.81
N SER A 163 -8.56 -5.40 -14.86
CA SER A 163 -9.84 -4.68 -14.76
C SER A 163 -11.01 -5.53 -14.23
N CYS A 164 -10.88 -6.85 -14.21
CA CYS A 164 -11.94 -7.75 -13.72
C CYS A 164 -11.91 -7.94 -12.20
N ILE A 165 -10.75 -7.76 -11.56
CA ILE A 165 -10.58 -7.95 -10.12
C ILE A 165 -11.10 -6.75 -9.33
N ASN A 166 -11.23 -5.60 -9.98
CA ASN A 166 -11.54 -4.30 -9.37
C ASN A 166 -13.04 -3.96 -9.36
N ARG A 167 -13.91 -4.91 -9.73
CA ARG A 167 -15.38 -4.70 -9.81
C ARG A 167 -16.13 -5.32 -8.65
#